data_2bedf54b1ad44185a01a609c5add3f72
#
_entry.id   2bedf54b1ad44185a01a609c5add3f72
#
_cell.length_a   1.000
_cell.length_b   1.000
_cell.length_c   1.000
_cell.angle_alpha   90.00
_cell.angle_beta   90.00
_cell.angle_gamma   90.00
#
_symmetry.space_group_name_H-M   'P 1'
#
loop_
_entity.id
_entity.type
_entity.pdbx_description
1 polymer ?
#
loop_
_entity_poly.entity_id
_entity_poly.type
_entity_poly.pdbx_seq_one_letter_code
_entity_poly.pdbx_strand_id
1 'polypeptide(L)'
;LVDAPGVPVVHAADYLTHRDTLLAAGHITVVGSGQSGAEIFLDLLRHRPTGREQLHWIGRTPAFAPMEYSKLGLEHFTPDYTRYFHSLPENVRDRLTDAQWQLHKGIDAGTLSAIHDELYRRTLNGDWPDTVLTPGVRVRTAGRIATTRIELHLEHIQQNTRTRLTTDAVVLATGHRERPLDRILAGLDPYIRRDNSERPRIDEHFRLVLDPSVTATGCNVYVQNAERHTHGVGAPDLGLAAWRSATILNTLTADEPYHLPTRTAFTTFGLEHQPHH
;
A
#
# COMPACT_ATOMS: atom_id res chain seq x y z
N LEU A 1 -9.81 17.26 -8.66
CA LEU A 1 -8.77 17.40 -9.69
C LEU A 1 -9.02 16.53 -10.92
N VAL A 2 -9.66 15.37 -10.75
CA VAL A 2 -9.86 14.39 -11.84
C VAL A 2 -10.80 14.92 -12.94
N ASP A 3 -11.61 15.92 -12.67
CA ASP A 3 -12.63 16.42 -13.58
C ASP A 3 -12.25 17.72 -14.34
N ALA A 4 -10.96 18.06 -14.42
CA ALA A 4 -10.53 19.25 -15.14
C ALA A 4 -10.30 18.95 -16.63
N PRO A 5 -11.23 19.28 -17.57
CA PRO A 5 -11.02 19.02 -18.99
C PRO A 5 -9.79 19.80 -19.51
N GLY A 6 -8.90 19.12 -20.23
CA GLY A 6 -7.76 19.70 -20.92
C GLY A 6 -6.38 19.54 -20.26
N VAL A 7 -6.30 19.08 -19.00
CA VAL A 7 -5.02 18.66 -18.39
C VAL A 7 -5.16 17.22 -17.92
N PRO A 8 -4.30 16.29 -18.35
CA PRO A 8 -4.38 14.91 -17.91
C PRO A 8 -3.97 14.81 -16.43
N VAL A 9 -4.96 14.51 -15.57
CA VAL A 9 -4.76 14.07 -14.19
C VAL A 9 -5.21 12.62 -14.14
N VAL A 10 -4.26 11.71 -14.06
CA VAL A 10 -4.49 10.28 -14.25
C VAL A 10 -4.16 9.53 -12.96
N HIS A 11 -5.04 8.64 -12.53
CA HIS A 11 -4.69 7.69 -11.48
C HIS A 11 -3.77 6.59 -12.03
N ALA A 12 -2.85 6.08 -11.21
CA ALA A 12 -1.90 5.04 -11.63
C ALA A 12 -2.56 3.80 -12.26
N ALA A 13 -3.77 3.45 -11.82
CA ALA A 13 -4.54 2.34 -12.38
C ALA A 13 -4.90 2.54 -13.86
N ASP A 14 -5.02 3.78 -14.31
CA ASP A 14 -5.41 4.13 -15.68
C ASP A 14 -4.22 4.56 -16.53
N TYR A 15 -3.01 4.44 -15.99
CA TYR A 15 -1.78 4.93 -16.62
C TYR A 15 -1.59 4.38 -18.04
N LEU A 16 -1.71 3.08 -18.23
CA LEU A 16 -1.49 2.45 -19.54
C LEU A 16 -2.45 2.95 -20.61
N THR A 17 -3.69 3.24 -20.24
CA THR A 17 -4.71 3.80 -21.16
C THR A 17 -4.36 5.23 -21.61
N HIS A 18 -3.69 6.01 -20.74
CA HIS A 18 -3.36 7.41 -20.98
C HIS A 18 -1.88 7.66 -21.28
N ARG A 19 -1.09 6.61 -21.40
CA ARG A 19 0.37 6.67 -21.51
C ARG A 19 0.84 7.60 -22.65
N ASP A 20 0.29 7.45 -23.83
CA ASP A 20 0.71 8.26 -25.00
C ASP A 20 0.34 9.74 -24.82
N THR A 21 -0.80 10.03 -24.23
CA THR A 21 -1.21 11.41 -23.88
C THR A 21 -0.25 12.02 -22.85
N LEU A 22 0.17 11.23 -21.86
CA LEU A 22 1.16 11.66 -20.86
C LEU A 22 2.53 11.90 -21.51
N LEU A 23 3.00 11.00 -22.35
CA LEU A 23 4.28 11.16 -23.06
C LEU A 23 4.32 12.40 -23.95
N ALA A 24 3.19 12.83 -24.49
CA ALA A 24 3.06 14.05 -25.29
C ALA A 24 3.00 15.34 -24.45
N ALA A 25 2.76 15.26 -23.14
CA ALA A 25 2.72 16.41 -22.25
C ALA A 25 4.11 17.04 -22.10
N GLY A 26 4.20 18.35 -21.87
CA GLY A 26 5.47 19.05 -21.65
C GLY A 26 6.12 18.59 -20.36
N HIS A 27 5.59 19.03 -19.23
CA HIS A 27 6.09 18.70 -17.89
C HIS A 27 5.13 17.76 -17.18
N ILE A 28 5.64 16.63 -16.65
CA ILE A 28 4.86 15.60 -15.97
C ILE A 28 5.31 15.48 -14.51
N THR A 29 4.34 15.43 -13.61
CA THR A 29 4.60 15.16 -12.18
C THR A 29 3.97 13.83 -11.76
N VAL A 30 4.80 12.89 -11.30
CA VAL A 30 4.36 11.64 -10.66
C VAL A 30 4.30 11.87 -9.15
N VAL A 31 3.12 11.62 -8.56
CA VAL A 31 2.86 11.82 -7.13
C VAL A 31 2.66 10.48 -6.44
N GLY A 32 3.61 10.06 -5.63
CA GLY A 32 3.57 8.83 -4.86
C GLY A 32 4.91 8.11 -4.84
N SER A 33 5.29 7.58 -3.68
CA SER A 33 6.59 6.96 -3.39
C SER A 33 6.50 5.44 -3.23
N GLY A 34 5.47 4.79 -3.78
CA GLY A 34 5.32 3.34 -3.80
C GLY A 34 5.64 2.73 -5.17
N GLN A 35 5.47 1.42 -5.31
CA GLN A 35 5.81 0.64 -6.50
C GLN A 35 5.23 1.23 -7.79
N SER A 36 3.93 1.52 -7.82
CA SER A 36 3.29 2.07 -9.03
C SER A 36 3.88 3.43 -9.46
N GLY A 37 4.27 4.28 -8.50
CA GLY A 37 4.92 5.55 -8.80
C GLY A 37 6.31 5.35 -9.40
N ALA A 38 7.07 4.39 -8.90
CA ALA A 38 8.40 4.05 -9.38
C ALA A 38 8.36 3.45 -10.80
N GLU A 39 7.46 2.49 -11.06
CA GLU A 39 7.30 1.88 -12.38
C GLU A 39 6.87 2.90 -13.44
N ILE A 40 5.91 3.76 -13.11
CA ILE A 40 5.45 4.82 -14.01
C ILE A 40 6.57 5.84 -14.26
N PHE A 41 7.28 6.25 -13.22
CA PHE A 41 8.41 7.16 -13.40
C PHE A 41 9.48 6.56 -14.30
N LEU A 42 9.83 5.28 -14.11
CA LEU A 42 10.81 4.57 -14.93
C LEU A 42 10.37 4.45 -16.38
N ASP A 43 9.10 4.12 -16.62
CA ASP A 43 8.57 4.01 -17.98
C ASP A 43 8.59 5.39 -18.70
N LEU A 44 8.14 6.44 -18.03
CA LEU A 44 8.22 7.80 -18.57
C LEU A 44 9.66 8.22 -18.82
N LEU A 45 10.57 7.99 -17.88
CA LEU A 45 11.98 8.30 -18.01
C LEU A 45 12.58 7.63 -19.26
N ARG A 46 12.34 6.37 -19.48
CA ARG A 46 12.86 5.59 -20.62
C ARG A 46 12.36 6.08 -21.97
N HIS A 47 11.15 6.60 -22.04
CA HIS A 47 10.49 6.96 -23.31
C HIS A 47 10.54 8.46 -23.63
N ARG A 48 11.04 9.29 -22.72
CA ARG A 48 11.24 10.72 -23.01
C ARG A 48 12.65 10.98 -23.52
N PRO A 49 12.83 11.99 -24.41
CA PRO A 49 14.15 12.34 -24.95
C PRO A 49 15.13 12.76 -23.83
N THR A 50 16.38 12.32 -23.95
CA THR A 50 17.45 12.68 -23.01
C THR A 50 17.66 14.20 -23.01
N GLY A 51 17.77 14.80 -21.82
CA GLY A 51 17.92 16.24 -21.61
C GLY A 51 16.64 17.06 -21.81
N ARG A 52 15.51 16.39 -22.06
CA ARG A 52 14.17 17.00 -22.16
C ARG A 52 13.11 16.14 -21.48
N GLU A 53 13.51 15.47 -20.43
CA GLU A 53 12.62 14.55 -19.69
C GLU A 53 11.47 15.30 -19.05
N GLN A 54 11.73 16.46 -18.46
CA GLN A 54 10.75 17.30 -17.78
C GLN A 54 9.85 16.50 -16.85
N LEU A 55 10.49 15.69 -16.00
CA LEU A 55 9.83 14.79 -15.07
C LEU A 55 10.09 15.19 -13.63
N HIS A 56 9.03 15.33 -12.84
CA HIS A 56 9.12 15.36 -11.40
C HIS A 56 8.52 14.11 -10.79
N TRP A 57 9.24 13.53 -9.83
CA TRP A 57 8.73 12.46 -8.99
C TRP A 57 8.76 12.88 -7.53
N ILE A 58 7.59 13.04 -6.92
CA ILE A 58 7.46 13.51 -5.55
C ILE A 58 6.78 12.45 -4.68
N GLY A 59 7.27 12.30 -3.46
CA GLY A 59 6.75 11.33 -2.50
C GLY A 59 6.67 11.89 -1.10
N ARG A 60 5.66 11.48 -0.34
CA ARG A 60 5.47 11.92 1.04
C ARG A 60 6.44 11.26 2.01
N THR A 61 6.92 10.05 1.71
CA THR A 61 7.92 9.34 2.52
C THR A 61 9.25 10.09 2.50
N PRO A 62 10.05 10.02 3.57
CA PRO A 62 11.34 10.72 3.64
C PRO A 62 12.38 10.18 2.65
N ALA A 63 12.13 9.04 2.02
CA ALA A 63 12.96 8.45 0.98
C ALA A 63 12.10 7.65 -0.01
N PHE A 64 12.62 7.42 -1.20
CA PHE A 64 12.17 6.35 -2.09
C PHE A 64 12.84 5.06 -1.61
N ALA A 65 12.16 4.28 -0.79
CA ALA A 65 12.74 3.20 -0.04
C ALA A 65 12.32 1.83 -0.57
N PRO A 66 13.22 0.83 -0.50
CA PRO A 66 12.89 -0.52 -0.91
C PRO A 66 11.89 -1.18 0.03
N MET A 67 11.13 -2.15 -0.51
CA MET A 67 10.43 -3.12 0.30
C MET A 67 11.44 -4.04 1.01
N GLU A 68 11.07 -4.46 2.23
CA GLU A 68 11.86 -5.42 2.99
C GLU A 68 11.55 -6.86 2.53
N TYR A 69 12.46 -7.43 1.74
CA TYR A 69 12.33 -8.78 1.18
C TYR A 69 13.44 -9.74 1.66
N SER A 70 14.12 -9.42 2.76
CA SER A 70 14.98 -10.41 3.37
C SER A 70 14.19 -11.66 3.77
N LYS A 71 14.83 -12.83 3.73
CA LYS A 71 14.14 -14.10 4.02
C LYS A 71 13.51 -14.11 5.41
N LEU A 72 14.19 -13.54 6.41
CA LEU A 72 13.61 -13.40 7.77
C LEU A 72 12.54 -12.30 7.85
N GLY A 73 12.67 -11.22 7.07
CA GLY A 73 11.63 -10.20 6.94
C GLY A 73 10.34 -10.77 6.36
N LEU A 74 10.45 -11.66 5.38
CA LEU A 74 9.29 -12.34 4.77
C LEU A 74 8.57 -13.30 5.71
N GLU A 75 9.16 -13.70 6.83
CA GLU A 75 8.48 -14.50 7.85
C GLU A 75 7.32 -13.77 8.53
N HIS A 76 7.22 -12.43 8.38
CA HIS A 76 6.02 -11.68 8.74
C HIS A 76 4.78 -12.01 7.87
N PHE A 77 4.97 -12.73 6.77
CA PHE A 77 3.90 -13.25 5.91
C PHE A 77 3.67 -14.74 6.14
N THR A 78 3.64 -15.16 7.40
CA THR A 78 3.41 -16.56 7.81
C THR A 78 2.21 -16.67 8.76
N PRO A 79 1.61 -17.85 8.84
CA PRO A 79 0.61 -18.17 9.85
C PRO A 79 1.07 -17.88 11.30
N ASP A 80 2.33 -18.17 11.62
CA ASP A 80 2.89 -17.93 12.96
C ASP A 80 2.87 -16.45 13.31
N TYR A 81 3.31 -15.59 12.39
CA TYR A 81 3.24 -14.14 12.62
C TYR A 81 1.80 -13.65 12.71
N THR A 82 0.91 -14.15 11.87
CA THR A 82 -0.51 -13.77 11.87
C THR A 82 -1.16 -14.08 13.21
N ARG A 83 -0.94 -15.28 13.77
CA ARG A 83 -1.42 -15.67 15.11
C ARG A 83 -0.83 -14.79 16.21
N TYR A 84 0.49 -14.56 16.17
CA TYR A 84 1.16 -13.67 17.11
C TYR A 84 0.57 -12.25 17.05
N PHE A 85 0.46 -11.68 15.86
CA PHE A 85 -0.07 -10.33 15.69
C PHE A 85 -1.50 -10.21 16.23
N HIS A 86 -2.35 -11.20 15.94
CA HIS A 86 -3.73 -11.24 16.43
C HIS A 86 -3.80 -11.25 17.97
N SER A 87 -2.89 -11.96 18.65
CA SER A 87 -2.86 -12.06 20.11
C SER A 87 -2.43 -10.75 20.82
N LEU A 88 -1.86 -9.79 20.09
CA LEU A 88 -1.36 -8.54 20.67
C LEU A 88 -2.50 -7.58 21.05
N PRO A 89 -2.29 -6.71 22.06
CA PRO A 89 -3.18 -5.61 22.35
C PRO A 89 -3.39 -4.68 21.15
N GLU A 90 -4.60 -4.16 20.98
CA GLU A 90 -5.00 -3.31 19.86
C GLU A 90 -4.02 -2.13 19.60
N ASN A 91 -3.66 -1.40 20.62
CA ASN A 91 -2.72 -0.28 20.53
C ASN A 91 -1.30 -0.70 20.09
N VAL A 92 -0.92 -1.94 20.34
CA VAL A 92 0.35 -2.50 19.86
C VAL A 92 0.24 -2.86 18.38
N ARG A 93 -0.85 -3.50 17.98
CA ARG A 93 -1.13 -3.82 16.57
C ARG A 93 -1.13 -2.58 15.70
N ASP A 94 -1.77 -1.50 16.16
CA ASP A 94 -1.83 -0.24 15.42
C ASP A 94 -0.44 0.36 15.19
N ARG A 95 0.39 0.41 16.24
CA ARG A 95 1.78 0.87 16.11
C ARG A 95 2.62 -0.01 15.18
N LEU A 96 2.45 -1.33 15.26
CA LEU A 96 3.18 -2.27 14.40
C LEU A 96 2.77 -2.12 12.95
N THR A 97 1.48 -1.96 12.65
CA THR A 97 0.98 -1.74 11.29
C THR A 97 1.64 -0.51 10.65
N ASP A 98 1.79 0.57 11.41
CA ASP A 98 2.45 1.78 10.92
C ASP A 98 3.97 1.62 10.79
N ALA A 99 4.60 0.94 11.74
CA ALA A 99 6.05 0.72 11.73
C ALA A 99 6.51 -0.23 10.61
N GLN A 100 5.68 -1.19 10.24
CA GLN A 100 5.97 -2.23 9.25
C GLN A 100 5.66 -1.82 7.81
N TRP A 101 5.56 -0.51 7.52
CA TRP A 101 5.20 -0.02 6.19
C TRP A 101 6.11 -0.54 5.06
N GLN A 102 7.39 -0.80 5.32
CA GLN A 102 8.33 -1.33 4.33
C GLN A 102 7.99 -2.77 3.89
N LEU A 103 7.26 -3.53 4.69
CA LEU A 103 6.81 -4.88 4.30
C LEU A 103 5.72 -4.85 3.20
N HIS A 104 5.04 -3.70 2.99
CA HIS A 104 3.89 -3.66 2.09
C HIS A 104 3.71 -2.35 1.30
N LYS A 105 4.56 -1.34 1.49
CA LYS A 105 4.45 -0.02 0.83
C LYS A 105 5.74 0.48 0.20
N GLY A 106 6.83 -0.26 0.29
CA GLY A 106 8.09 0.07 -0.34
C GLY A 106 8.08 -0.14 -1.86
N ILE A 107 9.22 0.03 -2.46
CA ILE A 107 9.46 -0.18 -3.90
C ILE A 107 10.33 -1.44 -4.05
N ASP A 108 10.10 -2.24 -5.07
CA ASP A 108 11.00 -3.33 -5.42
C ASP A 108 12.42 -2.82 -5.64
N ALA A 109 13.40 -3.49 -5.03
CA ALA A 109 14.81 -3.09 -5.11
C ALA A 109 15.36 -3.09 -6.54
N GLY A 110 14.90 -4.02 -7.40
CA GLY A 110 15.25 -4.06 -8.81
C GLY A 110 14.71 -2.86 -9.57
N THR A 111 13.49 -2.41 -9.26
CA THR A 111 12.91 -1.18 -9.84
C THR A 111 13.69 0.06 -9.44
N LEU A 112 14.09 0.18 -8.17
CA LEU A 112 14.94 1.30 -7.72
C LEU A 112 16.30 1.30 -8.42
N SER A 113 16.94 0.13 -8.53
CA SER A 113 18.19 -0.02 -9.26
C SER A 113 18.05 0.39 -10.73
N ALA A 114 17.00 -0.07 -11.40
CA ALA A 114 16.74 0.26 -12.79
C ALA A 114 16.50 1.77 -13.01
N ILE A 115 15.86 2.46 -12.06
CA ILE A 115 15.70 3.92 -12.10
C ILE A 115 17.08 4.59 -11.96
N HIS A 116 17.87 4.18 -10.98
CA HIS A 116 19.20 4.75 -10.75
C HIS A 116 20.11 4.53 -11.97
N ASP A 117 20.13 3.33 -12.52
CA ASP A 117 20.96 2.98 -13.68
C ASP A 117 20.54 3.80 -14.92
N GLU A 118 19.24 4.00 -15.13
CA GLU A 118 18.75 4.82 -16.24
C GLU A 118 19.12 6.31 -16.05
N LEU A 119 19.00 6.85 -14.84
CA LEU A 119 19.44 8.21 -14.52
C LEU A 119 20.95 8.36 -14.74
N TYR A 120 21.76 7.40 -14.23
CA TYR A 120 23.19 7.39 -14.40
C TYR A 120 23.58 7.32 -15.89
N ARG A 121 22.97 6.41 -16.65
CA ARG A 121 23.22 6.27 -18.10
C ARG A 121 23.01 7.59 -18.84
N ARG A 122 22.04 8.41 -18.42
CA ARG A 122 21.74 9.72 -19.03
C ARG A 122 22.77 10.79 -18.69
N THR A 123 23.58 10.61 -17.65
CA THR A 123 24.67 11.54 -17.31
C THR A 123 25.99 11.24 -18.05
N LEU A 124 26.11 10.13 -18.75
CA LEU A 124 27.40 9.68 -19.34
C LEU A 124 27.97 10.66 -20.39
N ASN A 125 27.15 11.52 -20.99
CA ASN A 125 27.60 12.54 -21.93
C ASN A 125 27.90 13.88 -21.26
N GLY A 126 27.95 13.96 -19.94
CA GLY A 126 28.27 15.17 -19.16
C GLY A 126 27.06 16.04 -18.81
N ASP A 127 25.88 15.77 -19.34
CA ASP A 127 24.66 16.48 -19.01
C ASP A 127 23.88 15.74 -17.90
N TRP A 128 23.17 16.53 -17.10
CA TRP A 128 22.28 15.99 -16.07
C TRP A 128 20.88 15.81 -16.66
N PRO A 129 20.18 14.70 -16.38
CA PRO A 129 18.82 14.51 -16.88
C PRO A 129 17.87 15.60 -16.31
N ASP A 130 16.94 16.07 -17.13
CA ASP A 130 15.92 17.05 -16.73
C ASP A 130 14.83 16.38 -15.89
N THR A 131 15.24 15.88 -14.73
CA THR A 131 14.39 15.18 -13.76
C THR A 131 14.62 15.71 -12.36
N VAL A 132 13.55 15.74 -11.56
CA VAL A 132 13.62 16.09 -10.14
C VAL A 132 12.92 15.01 -9.30
N LEU A 133 13.66 14.38 -8.41
CA LEU A 133 13.18 13.39 -7.48
C LEU A 133 13.18 14.00 -6.07
N THR A 134 11.99 14.24 -5.50
CA THR A 134 11.89 14.90 -4.20
C THR A 134 11.07 14.04 -3.22
N PRO A 135 11.71 13.28 -2.34
CA PRO A 135 11.05 12.64 -1.21
C PRO A 135 10.70 13.68 -0.13
N GLY A 136 9.85 13.29 0.83
CA GLY A 136 9.44 14.15 1.95
C GLY A 136 8.48 15.28 1.56
N VAL A 137 7.87 15.22 0.38
CA VAL A 137 6.99 16.27 -0.15
C VAL A 137 5.53 15.79 -0.16
N ARG A 138 4.67 16.63 0.42
CA ARG A 138 3.21 16.49 0.39
C ARG A 138 2.59 17.49 -0.58
N VAL A 139 1.70 17.03 -1.44
CA VAL A 139 0.79 17.92 -2.18
C VAL A 139 -0.33 18.35 -1.23
N ARG A 140 -0.45 19.63 -0.96
CA ARG A 140 -1.48 20.22 -0.08
C ARG A 140 -2.75 20.51 -0.85
N THR A 141 -2.60 21.21 -1.95
CA THR A 141 -3.68 21.55 -2.86
C THR A 141 -3.16 21.56 -4.29
N ALA A 142 -4.06 21.50 -5.23
CA ALA A 142 -3.76 21.66 -6.64
C ALA A 142 -4.88 22.47 -7.28
N GLY A 143 -4.50 23.32 -8.19
CA GLY A 143 -5.44 24.19 -8.90
C GLY A 143 -5.04 24.33 -10.36
N ARG A 144 -6.01 24.55 -11.22
CA ARG A 144 -5.79 24.87 -12.62
C ARG A 144 -5.46 26.35 -12.76
N ILE A 145 -4.38 26.67 -13.45
CA ILE A 145 -3.95 28.07 -13.70
C ILE A 145 -4.08 28.46 -15.17
N ALA A 146 -4.16 27.49 -16.08
CA ALA A 146 -4.39 27.70 -17.50
C ALA A 146 -5.09 26.48 -18.13
N THR A 147 -5.45 26.55 -19.39
CA THR A 147 -6.13 25.46 -20.10
C THR A 147 -5.34 24.15 -20.06
N THR A 148 -4.00 24.22 -20.06
CA THR A 148 -3.08 23.08 -20.11
C THR A 148 -2.16 22.98 -18.90
N ARG A 149 -2.39 23.76 -17.82
CA ARG A 149 -1.46 23.80 -16.69
C ARG A 149 -2.15 23.70 -15.34
N ILE A 150 -1.53 22.91 -14.45
CA ILE A 150 -1.88 22.76 -13.06
C ILE A 150 -0.76 23.34 -12.19
N GLU A 151 -1.12 24.08 -11.16
CA GLU A 151 -0.24 24.45 -10.06
C GLU A 151 -0.47 23.53 -8.87
N LEU A 152 0.59 22.86 -8.43
CA LEU A 152 0.62 22.04 -7.23
C LEU A 152 1.25 22.87 -6.09
N HIS A 153 0.54 22.97 -4.97
CA HIS A 153 1.08 23.56 -3.75
C HIS A 153 1.73 22.47 -2.92
N LEU A 154 3.01 22.56 -2.76
CA LEU A 154 3.85 21.56 -2.13
C LEU A 154 4.30 22.00 -0.74
N GLU A 155 4.43 21.06 0.17
CA GLU A 155 5.02 21.24 1.49
C GLU A 155 6.08 20.16 1.70
N HIS A 156 7.32 20.60 1.96
CA HIS A 156 8.37 19.69 2.39
C HIS A 156 8.23 19.44 3.90
N ILE A 157 7.92 18.20 4.28
CA ILE A 157 7.48 17.86 5.64
C ILE A 157 8.57 18.11 6.68
N GLN A 158 9.81 17.73 6.38
CA GLN A 158 10.94 17.88 7.32
C GLN A 158 11.45 19.31 7.43
N GLN A 159 11.42 20.07 6.34
CA GLN A 159 11.87 21.47 6.32
C GLN A 159 10.77 22.45 6.75
N ASN A 160 9.51 22.00 6.79
CA ASN A 160 8.33 22.84 6.99
C ASN A 160 8.29 24.05 6.03
N THR A 161 8.77 23.84 4.80
CA THR A 161 8.79 24.85 3.74
C THR A 161 7.71 24.57 2.72
N ARG A 162 7.23 25.63 2.05
CA ARG A 162 6.19 25.53 1.03
C ARG A 162 6.68 26.11 -0.29
N THR A 163 6.30 25.47 -1.38
CA THR A 163 6.62 25.93 -2.74
C THR A 163 5.46 25.60 -3.68
N ARG A 164 5.57 26.09 -4.91
CA ARG A 164 4.62 25.80 -5.99
C ARG A 164 5.36 25.13 -7.14
N LEU A 165 4.69 24.20 -7.77
CA LEU A 165 5.18 23.49 -8.95
C LEU A 165 4.10 23.57 -10.03
N THR A 166 4.48 24.09 -11.20
CA THR A 166 3.60 24.07 -12.37
C THR A 166 3.91 22.86 -13.24
N THR A 167 2.88 22.16 -13.68
CA THR A 167 3.00 20.94 -14.48
C THR A 167 1.89 20.87 -15.53
N ASP A 168 2.14 20.18 -16.64
CA ASP A 168 1.19 19.99 -17.73
C ASP A 168 0.41 18.66 -17.61
N ALA A 169 0.92 17.73 -16.78
CA ALA A 169 0.24 16.48 -16.47
C ALA A 169 0.58 16.00 -15.05
N VAL A 170 -0.34 15.30 -14.43
CA VAL A 170 -0.15 14.70 -13.10
C VAL A 170 -0.55 13.23 -13.11
N VAL A 171 0.33 12.37 -12.62
CA VAL A 171 -0.01 10.97 -12.34
C VAL A 171 -0.12 10.77 -10.83
N LEU A 172 -1.29 10.32 -10.39
CA LEU A 172 -1.59 10.08 -8.97
C LEU A 172 -1.33 8.60 -8.64
N ALA A 173 -0.13 8.30 -8.16
CA ALA A 173 0.27 6.98 -7.65
C ALA A 173 0.17 6.94 -6.11
N THR A 174 -0.92 7.47 -5.57
CA THR A 174 -1.13 7.67 -4.13
C THR A 174 -1.66 6.44 -3.40
N GLY A 175 -1.74 5.31 -4.10
CA GLY A 175 -2.22 4.04 -3.59
C GLY A 175 -3.74 3.95 -3.55
N HIS A 176 -4.22 2.83 -3.01
CA HIS A 176 -5.64 2.53 -2.85
C HIS A 176 -6.03 2.57 -1.38
N ARG A 177 -7.29 2.86 -1.13
CA ARG A 177 -7.92 2.67 0.17
C ARG A 177 -8.81 1.44 0.12
N GLU A 178 -8.81 0.69 1.18
CA GLU A 178 -9.78 -0.38 1.37
C GLU A 178 -11.19 0.21 1.33
N ARG A 179 -12.12 -0.47 0.66
CA ARG A 179 -13.51 -0.05 0.67
C ARG A 179 -14.10 -0.36 2.05
N PRO A 180 -14.80 0.59 2.66
CA PRO A 180 -15.51 0.33 3.90
C PRO A 180 -16.49 -0.83 3.73
N LEU A 181 -16.55 -1.73 4.71
CA LEU A 181 -17.47 -2.87 4.71
C LEU A 181 -18.92 -2.45 5.01
N ASP A 182 -19.15 -1.21 5.44
CA ASP A 182 -20.43 -0.68 5.92
C ASP A 182 -21.60 -0.91 4.95
N ARG A 183 -21.34 -0.74 3.64
CA ARG A 183 -22.39 -0.96 2.62
C ARG A 183 -22.79 -2.42 2.47
N ILE A 184 -21.84 -3.34 2.61
CA ILE A 184 -22.09 -4.78 2.50
C ILE A 184 -22.72 -5.29 3.79
N LEU A 185 -22.31 -4.74 4.92
CA LEU A 185 -22.71 -5.17 6.25
C LEU A 185 -23.83 -4.30 6.86
N ALA A 186 -24.45 -3.41 6.09
CA ALA A 186 -25.43 -2.43 6.59
C ALA A 186 -26.55 -3.06 7.42
N GLY A 187 -27.04 -4.25 7.04
CA GLY A 187 -28.06 -4.98 7.79
C GLY A 187 -27.58 -5.60 9.11
N LEU A 188 -26.27 -5.74 9.27
CA LEU A 188 -25.63 -6.32 10.47
C LEU A 188 -24.97 -5.24 11.35
N ASP A 189 -24.88 -4.00 10.88
CA ASP A 189 -24.14 -2.92 11.53
C ASP A 189 -24.45 -2.76 13.03
N PRO A 190 -25.71 -2.78 13.48
CA PRO A 190 -26.05 -2.67 14.90
C PRO A 190 -25.54 -3.82 15.78
N TYR A 191 -25.17 -4.94 15.17
CA TYR A 191 -24.77 -6.16 15.87
C TYR A 191 -23.25 -6.40 15.77
N ILE A 192 -22.51 -5.61 14.99
CA ILE A 192 -21.07 -5.77 14.84
C ILE A 192 -20.35 -5.28 16.10
N ARG A 193 -19.56 -6.14 16.71
CA ARG A 193 -18.64 -5.72 17.79
C ARG A 193 -17.46 -4.98 17.20
N ARG A 194 -17.17 -3.80 17.75
CA ARG A 194 -16.13 -2.90 17.26
C ARG A 194 -15.00 -2.76 18.26
N ASP A 195 -13.82 -2.42 17.75
CA ASP A 195 -12.65 -2.06 18.55
C ASP A 195 -12.73 -0.58 18.99
N ASN A 196 -11.71 -0.10 19.71
CA ASN A 196 -11.68 1.29 20.20
C ASN A 196 -11.55 2.34 19.07
N SER A 197 -11.19 1.91 17.87
CA SER A 197 -11.10 2.74 16.65
C SER A 197 -12.33 2.56 15.74
N GLU A 198 -13.43 2.02 16.26
CA GLU A 198 -14.69 1.77 15.55
C GLU A 198 -14.56 0.79 14.37
N ARG A 199 -13.48 0.00 14.31
CA ARG A 199 -13.29 -1.02 13.27
C ARG A 199 -13.95 -2.35 13.70
N PRO A 200 -14.49 -3.14 12.76
CA PRO A 200 -15.06 -4.46 13.08
C PRO A 200 -14.05 -5.36 13.78
N ARG A 201 -14.42 -5.98 14.88
CA ARG A 201 -13.61 -7.04 15.50
C ARG A 201 -13.71 -8.31 14.67
N ILE A 202 -12.56 -8.91 14.41
CA ILE A 202 -12.43 -10.17 13.66
C ILE A 202 -11.63 -11.13 14.53
N ASP A 203 -12.18 -12.34 14.73
CA ASP A 203 -11.53 -13.36 15.56
C ASP A 203 -10.34 -14.02 14.81
N GLU A 204 -9.59 -14.87 15.51
CA GLU A 204 -8.42 -15.56 14.99
C GLU A 204 -8.69 -16.48 13.78
N HIS A 205 -9.96 -16.82 13.55
CA HIS A 205 -10.42 -17.63 12.43
C HIS A 205 -11.06 -16.79 11.31
N PHE A 206 -10.79 -15.50 11.26
CA PHE A 206 -11.31 -14.56 10.26
C PHE A 206 -12.82 -14.30 10.35
N ARG A 207 -13.48 -14.70 11.43
CA ARG A 207 -14.90 -14.50 11.61
C ARG A 207 -15.17 -13.11 12.20
N LEU A 208 -16.15 -12.42 11.64
CA LEU A 208 -16.68 -11.18 12.17
C LEU A 208 -17.32 -11.42 13.54
N VAL A 209 -16.90 -10.70 14.55
CA VAL A 209 -17.45 -10.82 15.90
C VAL A 209 -18.76 -10.05 15.98
N LEU A 210 -19.85 -10.79 16.15
CA LEU A 210 -21.21 -10.25 16.26
C LEU A 210 -21.73 -10.33 17.70
N ASP A 211 -22.80 -9.61 17.96
CA ASP A 211 -23.53 -9.71 19.21
C ASP A 211 -24.08 -11.14 19.38
N PRO A 212 -24.01 -11.72 20.59
CA PRO A 212 -24.53 -13.07 20.84
C PRO A 212 -25.99 -13.30 20.46
N SER A 213 -26.80 -12.23 20.45
CA SER A 213 -28.22 -12.32 20.06
C SER A 213 -28.44 -12.75 18.61
N VAL A 214 -27.49 -12.48 17.72
CA VAL A 214 -27.57 -12.87 16.29
C VAL A 214 -26.72 -14.11 15.96
N THR A 215 -25.68 -14.41 16.73
CA THR A 215 -24.85 -15.61 16.50
C THR A 215 -25.56 -16.92 16.86
N ALA A 216 -26.61 -16.85 17.69
CA ALA A 216 -27.45 -18.02 18.04
C ALA A 216 -28.10 -18.69 16.82
N THR A 217 -28.17 -18.00 15.68
CA THR A 217 -28.73 -18.55 14.43
C THR A 217 -27.77 -19.48 13.66
N GLY A 218 -26.52 -19.62 14.09
CA GLY A 218 -25.49 -20.40 13.40
C GLY A 218 -24.89 -19.74 12.16
N CYS A 219 -25.33 -18.50 11.83
CA CYS A 219 -24.77 -17.75 10.70
C CYS A 219 -23.45 -17.09 11.07
N ASN A 220 -22.43 -17.27 10.22
CA ASN A 220 -21.14 -16.64 10.37
C ASN A 220 -20.80 -15.78 9.14
N VAL A 221 -20.09 -14.70 9.36
CA VAL A 221 -19.54 -13.85 8.30
C VAL A 221 -18.03 -13.88 8.45
N TYR A 222 -17.32 -14.22 7.38
CA TYR A 222 -15.86 -14.26 7.35
C TYR A 222 -15.32 -13.08 6.53
N VAL A 223 -14.25 -12.47 7.03
CA VAL A 223 -13.64 -11.28 6.41
C VAL A 223 -12.25 -11.65 5.92
N GLN A 224 -11.98 -11.38 4.64
CA GLN A 224 -10.67 -11.53 4.04
C GLN A 224 -10.26 -10.26 3.29
N ASN A 225 -8.97 -9.89 3.39
CA ASN A 225 -8.33 -8.72 2.79
C ASN A 225 -8.75 -7.35 3.39
N ALA A 226 -9.61 -7.33 4.41
CA ALA A 226 -9.99 -6.13 5.15
C ALA A 226 -9.69 -6.25 6.66
N GLU A 227 -8.97 -7.30 7.06
CA GLU A 227 -8.67 -7.64 8.45
C GLU A 227 -7.25 -7.25 8.90
N ARG A 228 -6.56 -6.35 8.20
CA ARG A 228 -5.16 -5.97 8.53
C ARG A 228 -4.99 -5.50 9.96
N HIS A 229 -5.94 -4.77 10.52
CA HIS A 229 -5.90 -4.27 11.90
C HIS A 229 -5.94 -5.36 12.97
N THR A 230 -6.37 -6.58 12.60
CA THR A 230 -6.40 -7.76 13.49
C THR A 230 -5.39 -8.83 13.11
N HIS A 231 -5.05 -9.00 11.83
CA HIS A 231 -4.21 -10.08 11.30
C HIS A 231 -2.86 -9.61 10.72
N GLY A 232 -2.58 -8.29 10.74
CA GLY A 232 -1.30 -7.74 10.33
C GLY A 232 -1.06 -7.67 8.82
N VAL A 233 0.21 -7.58 8.46
CA VAL A 233 0.65 -7.34 7.07
C VAL A 233 0.29 -8.46 6.11
N GLY A 234 0.13 -9.69 6.60
CA GLY A 234 -0.25 -10.86 5.82
C GLY A 234 -1.72 -10.88 5.38
N ALA A 235 -2.60 -10.02 5.93
CA ALA A 235 -4.02 -10.04 5.60
C ALA A 235 -4.33 -9.99 4.09
N PRO A 236 -3.75 -9.09 3.28
CA PRO A 236 -3.98 -9.05 1.84
C PRO A 236 -3.05 -9.97 1.03
N ASP A 237 -2.14 -10.71 1.66
CA ASP A 237 -1.14 -11.50 0.95
C ASP A 237 -1.75 -12.75 0.30
N LEU A 238 -1.52 -12.93 -1.01
CA LEU A 238 -2.02 -14.07 -1.76
C LEU A 238 -1.32 -15.38 -1.37
N GLY A 239 -0.08 -15.33 -0.89
CA GLY A 239 0.65 -16.50 -0.40
C GLY A 239 -0.03 -17.17 0.79
N LEU A 240 -0.76 -16.40 1.59
CA LEU A 240 -1.53 -16.92 2.72
C LEU A 240 -2.98 -17.31 2.38
N ALA A 241 -3.43 -17.12 1.14
CA ALA A 241 -4.83 -17.36 0.77
C ALA A 241 -5.28 -18.81 1.02
N ALA A 242 -4.43 -19.80 0.71
CA ALA A 242 -4.73 -21.21 0.95
C ALA A 242 -4.87 -21.52 2.45
N TRP A 243 -3.94 -21.02 3.27
CA TRP A 243 -4.00 -21.19 4.72
C TRP A 243 -5.24 -20.51 5.32
N ARG A 244 -5.55 -19.29 4.94
CA ARG A 244 -6.76 -18.57 5.39
C ARG A 244 -8.02 -19.32 5.02
N SER A 245 -8.11 -19.81 3.78
CA SER A 245 -9.26 -20.60 3.32
C SER A 245 -9.41 -21.89 4.09
N ALA A 246 -8.31 -22.62 4.34
CA ALA A 246 -8.32 -23.84 5.13
C ALA A 246 -8.72 -23.58 6.59
N THR A 247 -8.22 -22.48 7.20
CA THR A 247 -8.63 -22.07 8.55
C THR A 247 -10.14 -21.83 8.63
N ILE A 248 -10.69 -21.09 7.66
CA ILE A 248 -12.15 -20.83 7.61
C ILE A 248 -12.94 -22.13 7.43
N LEU A 249 -12.53 -22.98 6.49
CA LEU A 249 -13.23 -24.23 6.21
C LEU A 249 -13.21 -25.18 7.42
N ASN A 250 -12.09 -25.26 8.14
CA ASN A 250 -12.02 -26.06 9.37
C ASN A 250 -12.98 -25.57 10.45
N THR A 251 -13.31 -24.26 10.48
CA THR A 251 -14.33 -23.76 11.44
C THR A 251 -15.77 -24.01 10.99
N LEU A 252 -15.98 -24.31 9.72
CA LEU A 252 -17.30 -24.60 9.15
C LEU A 252 -17.67 -26.07 9.19
N THR A 253 -16.67 -26.94 9.37
CA THR A 253 -16.83 -28.40 9.36
C THR A 253 -16.42 -28.99 10.70
N ALA A 254 -17.12 -30.01 11.15
CA ALA A 254 -16.81 -30.66 12.44
C ALA A 254 -15.50 -31.49 12.40
N ASP A 255 -15.07 -31.91 11.22
CA ASP A 255 -13.98 -32.88 11.04
C ASP A 255 -12.62 -32.24 10.74
N GLU A 256 -12.53 -30.90 10.72
CA GLU A 256 -11.28 -30.16 10.38
C GLU A 256 -10.51 -30.79 9.19
N PRO A 257 -11.08 -30.79 7.98
CA PRO A 257 -10.57 -31.57 6.84
C PRO A 257 -9.18 -31.14 6.37
N TYR A 258 -8.71 -29.97 6.78
CA TYR A 258 -7.40 -29.46 6.39
C TYR A 258 -6.42 -29.49 7.56
N HIS A 259 -5.40 -30.33 7.44
CA HIS A 259 -4.32 -30.34 8.40
C HIS A 259 -3.43 -29.12 8.21
N LEU A 260 -3.47 -28.19 9.15
CA LEU A 260 -2.67 -26.97 9.14
C LEU A 260 -1.36 -27.18 9.92
N PRO A 261 -0.20 -26.72 9.38
CA PRO A 261 1.06 -26.85 10.09
C PRO A 261 1.06 -25.99 11.36
N THR A 262 1.61 -26.55 12.43
CA THR A 262 1.75 -25.86 13.72
C THR A 262 2.87 -24.82 13.73
N ARG A 263 3.88 -25.02 12.87
CA ARG A 263 5.03 -24.12 12.73
C ARG A 263 5.31 -23.84 11.25
N THR A 264 5.45 -22.56 10.90
CA THR A 264 5.63 -22.09 9.52
C THR A 264 6.74 -21.04 9.39
N ALA A 265 7.39 -20.66 10.51
CA ALA A 265 8.49 -19.71 10.55
C ALA A 265 9.66 -20.26 11.37
N PHE A 266 10.87 -19.83 11.07
CA PHE A 266 12.04 -20.05 11.91
C PHE A 266 12.06 -19.07 13.09
N THR A 267 11.60 -17.83 12.86
CA THR A 267 11.48 -16.80 13.88
C THR A 267 10.43 -17.20 14.92
N THR A 268 10.78 -17.11 16.18
CA THR A 268 9.82 -17.20 17.30
C THR A 268 9.26 -15.81 17.58
N PHE A 269 7.98 -15.62 17.29
CA PHE A 269 7.28 -14.38 17.60
C PHE A 269 6.72 -14.44 19.02
N GLY A 270 7.15 -13.52 19.89
CA GLY A 270 6.76 -13.50 21.28
C GLY A 270 7.64 -14.37 22.18
N LEU A 271 7.39 -14.31 23.49
CA LEU A 271 8.12 -15.07 24.51
C LEU A 271 7.33 -16.26 25.05
N GLU A 272 6.04 -16.34 24.76
CA GLU A 272 5.16 -17.41 25.22
C GLU A 272 5.22 -18.59 24.22
N HIS A 273 5.44 -19.79 24.79
CA HIS A 273 5.55 -21.07 24.10
C HIS A 273 6.85 -21.36 23.36
N GLN A 274 7.95 -21.45 24.13
CA GLN A 274 8.94 -22.46 23.76
C GLN A 274 8.47 -23.79 24.36
N PRO A 275 8.11 -24.81 23.58
CA PRO A 275 8.04 -26.16 24.11
C PRO A 275 9.47 -26.49 24.55
N HIS A 276 9.66 -26.67 25.84
CA HIS A 276 10.91 -27.21 26.38
C HIS A 276 11.10 -28.60 25.74
N HIS A 277 12.14 -28.73 24.93
CA HIS A 277 12.63 -30.01 24.45
C HIS A 277 13.32 -30.76 25.55
#